data_513ff0dad4d5bcfb8be6aed83fc94db9
#
_entry.id   513ff0dad4d5bcfb8be6aed83fc94db9
#
_cell.length_a   1.000
_cell.length_b   1.000
_cell.length_c   1.000
_cell.angle_alpha   90.00
_cell.angle_beta   90.00
_cell.angle_gamma   90.00
#
_symmetry.space_group_name_H-M   'P 1'
#
loop_
_entity.id
_entity.type
_entity.pdbx_description
1 polymer ?
#
loop_
_entity_poly.entity_id
_entity_poly.type
_entity_poly.pdbx_seq_one_letter_code
_entity_poly.pdbx_strand_id
1 'polypeptide(L)'
;MSGDIALTDTLSINNKILSIDLNGHTITAANNQRAFNINGGKLEIKDSVGNGIIQGNGTVTGSGGAIYMEGSGSALTISGGTIQGFTASTSGGGVYMSDGTFNMTGGAIENCTAPEGAGVKMYPDSGNTCTFTM
;
A
#
# COMPACT_ATOMS: atom_id res chain seq x y z
N MET A 1 8.91 -1.81 14.42
CA MET A 1 9.08 -0.35 14.65
C MET A 1 9.17 -0.08 16.15
N SER A 2 9.98 0.88 16.54
CA SER A 2 10.13 1.29 17.94
C SER A 2 9.46 2.64 18.26
N GLY A 3 8.81 3.26 17.28
CA GLY A 3 8.07 4.51 17.42
C GLY A 3 7.38 4.89 16.12
N ASP A 4 6.57 5.94 16.18
CA ASP A 4 5.87 6.45 15.01
C ASP A 4 6.85 7.09 14.02
N ILE A 5 6.52 6.98 12.73
CA ILE A 5 7.33 7.51 11.64
C ILE A 5 6.47 8.43 10.78
N ALA A 6 6.96 9.65 10.52
CA ALA A 6 6.41 10.51 9.49
C ALA A 6 7.34 10.44 8.27
N LEU A 7 6.81 9.93 7.15
CA LEU A 7 7.57 9.87 5.91
C LEU A 7 7.74 11.27 5.33
N THR A 8 8.89 11.52 4.74
CA THR A 8 9.18 12.76 4.01
C THR A 8 9.04 12.59 2.50
N ASP A 9 8.90 11.35 2.05
CA ASP A 9 8.75 10.97 0.65
C ASP A 9 8.13 9.56 0.57
N THR A 10 7.64 9.19 -0.60
CA THR A 10 7.21 7.82 -0.88
C THR A 10 8.40 6.86 -0.78
N LEU A 11 8.20 5.73 -0.10
CA LEU A 11 9.20 4.67 -0.06
C LEU A 11 9.07 3.79 -1.30
N SER A 12 10.15 3.70 -2.07
CA SER A 12 10.20 2.88 -3.27
C SER A 12 10.88 1.54 -3.00
N ILE A 13 10.19 0.45 -3.31
CA ILE A 13 10.69 -0.91 -3.18
C ILE A 13 10.91 -1.46 -4.60
N ASN A 14 12.06 -1.14 -5.17
CA ASN A 14 12.43 -1.53 -6.54
C ASN A 14 13.39 -2.70 -6.48
N ASN A 15 12.96 -3.88 -6.93
CA ASN A 15 13.78 -5.10 -6.94
C ASN A 15 14.39 -5.44 -5.58
N LYS A 16 13.70 -5.09 -4.49
CA LYS A 16 14.12 -5.31 -3.09
C LYS A 16 13.05 -6.07 -2.34
N ILE A 17 13.43 -6.58 -1.18
CA ILE A 17 12.51 -7.19 -0.22
C ILE A 17 12.53 -6.34 1.04
N LEU A 18 11.37 -5.83 1.44
CA LEU A 18 11.20 -5.08 2.69
C LEU A 18 10.09 -5.70 3.52
N SER A 19 10.37 -5.98 4.77
CA SER A 19 9.38 -6.40 5.76
C SER A 19 9.27 -5.33 6.85
N ILE A 20 8.05 -4.87 7.11
CA ILE A 20 7.74 -3.89 8.14
C ILE A 20 6.85 -4.53 9.18
N ASP A 21 7.26 -4.49 10.44
CA ASP A 21 6.40 -4.77 11.57
C ASP A 21 6.02 -3.43 12.22
N LEU A 22 4.76 -3.06 12.14
CA LEU A 22 4.25 -1.81 12.70
C LEU A 22 4.41 -1.79 14.22
N ASN A 23 4.32 -2.95 14.87
CA ASN A 23 4.50 -3.08 16.31
C ASN A 23 3.65 -2.09 17.10
N GLY A 24 2.40 -1.88 16.65
CA GLY A 24 1.43 -0.97 17.25
C GLY A 24 1.64 0.52 16.93
N HIS A 25 2.62 0.85 16.10
CA HIS A 25 2.95 2.24 15.77
C HIS A 25 2.34 2.71 14.45
N THR A 26 2.45 4.00 14.19
CA THR A 26 1.89 4.63 12.99
C THR A 26 2.98 5.10 12.04
N ILE A 27 2.79 4.79 10.76
CA ILE A 27 3.51 5.43 9.65
C ILE A 27 2.56 6.43 9.00
N THR A 28 2.93 7.70 8.98
CA THR A 28 2.16 8.74 8.29
C THR A 28 2.84 9.06 6.97
N ALA A 29 2.10 9.00 5.87
CA ALA A 29 2.62 9.33 4.55
C ALA A 29 2.99 10.83 4.45
N ALA A 30 3.92 11.15 3.58
CA ALA A 30 4.22 12.53 3.25
C ALA A 30 3.01 13.23 2.62
N ASN A 31 2.92 14.53 2.77
CA ASN A 31 1.77 15.30 2.30
C ASN A 31 1.53 15.10 0.80
N ASN A 32 0.31 14.70 0.44
CA ASN A 32 -0.13 14.43 -0.93
C ASN A 32 0.67 13.32 -1.64
N GLN A 33 1.32 12.45 -0.88
CA GLN A 33 2.10 11.33 -1.44
C GLN A 33 1.56 9.99 -0.93
N ARG A 34 1.78 8.95 -1.75
CA ARG A 34 1.53 7.58 -1.30
C ARG A 34 2.61 7.13 -0.32
N ALA A 35 2.31 6.09 0.45
CA ALA A 35 3.29 5.54 1.37
C ALA A 35 4.35 4.71 0.63
N PHE A 36 3.93 3.83 -0.27
CA PHE A 36 4.82 2.87 -0.93
C PHE A 36 4.59 2.79 -2.43
N ASN A 37 5.68 2.59 -3.15
CA ASN A 37 5.69 2.29 -4.57
C ASN A 37 6.49 1.00 -4.77
N ILE A 38 5.88 -0.03 -5.36
CA ILE A 38 6.51 -1.34 -5.57
C ILE A 38 6.69 -1.56 -7.07
N ASN A 39 7.93 -1.76 -7.49
CA ASN A 39 8.26 -2.08 -8.88
C ASN A 39 9.28 -3.22 -8.91
N GLY A 40 8.81 -4.42 -9.18
CA GLY A 40 9.63 -5.64 -9.15
C GLY A 40 10.06 -6.07 -7.75
N GLY A 41 9.61 -5.38 -6.71
CA GLY A 41 9.99 -5.65 -5.32
C GLY A 41 8.92 -6.42 -4.55
N LYS A 42 9.25 -6.70 -3.28
CA LYS A 42 8.32 -7.36 -2.36
C LYS A 42 8.21 -6.57 -1.07
N LEU A 43 6.97 -6.27 -0.67
CA LEU A 43 6.66 -5.60 0.59
C LEU A 43 5.79 -6.51 1.45
N GLU A 44 6.21 -6.71 2.70
CA GLU A 44 5.41 -7.34 3.74
C GLU A 44 5.08 -6.31 4.82
N ILE A 45 3.81 -6.22 5.17
CA ILE A 45 3.33 -5.37 6.28
C ILE A 45 2.68 -6.29 7.29
N LYS A 46 3.16 -6.24 8.51
CA LYS A 46 2.62 -6.97 9.66
C LYS A 46 2.54 -6.06 10.87
N ASP A 47 1.82 -6.48 11.87
CA ASP A 47 1.64 -5.75 13.12
C ASP A 47 1.54 -6.75 14.28
N SER A 48 2.66 -7.03 14.93
CA SER A 48 2.76 -8.05 15.96
C SER A 48 2.07 -7.68 17.27
N VAL A 49 1.89 -6.38 17.53
CA VAL A 49 1.25 -5.86 18.75
C VAL A 49 -0.24 -5.57 18.54
N GLY A 50 -0.61 -5.10 17.36
CA GLY A 50 -1.96 -4.63 17.06
C GLY A 50 -2.08 -3.11 17.16
N ASN A 51 -3.10 -2.57 16.50
CA ASN A 51 -3.40 -1.14 16.39
C ASN A 51 -2.37 -0.32 15.59
N GLY A 52 -1.47 -0.98 14.86
CA GLY A 52 -0.56 -0.31 13.93
C GLY A 52 -1.31 0.27 12.73
N ILE A 53 -0.90 1.47 12.30
CA ILE A 53 -1.60 2.21 11.25
C ILE A 53 -0.61 2.70 10.20
N ILE A 54 -1.03 2.63 8.94
CA ILE A 54 -0.43 3.38 7.84
C ILE A 54 -1.45 4.44 7.42
N GLN A 55 -1.12 5.71 7.72
CA GLN A 55 -2.05 6.83 7.65
C GLN A 55 -1.77 7.71 6.44
N GLY A 56 -2.83 7.99 5.68
CA GLY A 56 -2.79 8.93 4.57
C GLY A 56 -2.71 10.39 5.03
N ASN A 57 -2.17 11.25 4.16
CA ASN A 57 -1.98 12.67 4.41
C ASN A 57 -2.23 13.48 3.13
N GLY A 58 -3.49 13.83 2.90
CA GLY A 58 -3.91 14.58 1.73
C GLY A 58 -4.34 13.70 0.56
N THR A 59 -4.26 14.23 -0.65
CA THR A 59 -4.69 13.58 -1.89
C THR A 59 -3.51 13.25 -2.78
N VAL A 60 -3.38 11.99 -3.14
CA VAL A 60 -2.37 11.51 -4.09
C VAL A 60 -2.89 11.74 -5.51
N THR A 61 -2.12 12.43 -6.33
CA THR A 61 -2.43 12.59 -7.75
C THR A 61 -2.15 11.28 -8.48
N GLY A 62 -3.17 10.73 -9.14
CA GLY A 62 -3.07 9.46 -9.86
C GLY A 62 -3.71 8.31 -9.10
N SER A 63 -3.15 7.12 -9.30
CA SER A 63 -3.64 5.87 -8.72
C SER A 63 -2.77 5.39 -7.56
N GLY A 64 -3.34 4.56 -6.68
CA GLY A 64 -2.64 4.02 -5.53
C GLY A 64 -2.41 5.05 -4.45
N GLY A 65 -3.43 5.35 -3.67
CA GLY A 65 -3.32 6.31 -2.57
C GLY A 65 -2.28 5.88 -1.54
N ALA A 66 -2.37 4.66 -1.03
CA ALA A 66 -1.36 4.14 -0.12
C ALA A 66 -0.23 3.44 -0.86
N ILE A 67 -0.58 2.54 -1.78
CA ILE A 67 0.39 1.67 -2.46
C ILE A 67 0.07 1.64 -3.95
N TYR A 68 1.10 1.90 -4.75
CA TYR A 68 1.09 1.69 -6.19
C TYR A 68 2.01 0.51 -6.51
N MET A 69 1.49 -0.51 -7.18
CA MET A 69 2.26 -1.70 -7.51
C MET A 69 2.26 -1.97 -9.01
N GLU A 70 3.44 -2.06 -9.57
CA GLU A 70 3.69 -2.38 -10.97
C GLU A 70 4.94 -3.26 -11.09
N GLY A 71 5.19 -3.75 -12.28
CA GLY A 71 6.41 -4.52 -12.57
C GLY A 71 6.26 -6.00 -12.25
N SER A 72 6.81 -6.80 -13.17
CA SER A 72 6.79 -8.25 -13.04
C SER A 72 7.50 -8.71 -11.77
N GLY A 73 6.90 -9.68 -11.08
CA GLY A 73 7.45 -10.23 -9.84
C GLY A 73 7.17 -9.38 -8.59
N SER A 74 6.44 -8.27 -8.73
CA SER A 74 6.03 -7.48 -7.56
C SER A 74 5.08 -8.27 -6.67
N ALA A 75 5.26 -8.14 -5.36
CA ALA A 75 4.40 -8.79 -4.38
C ALA A 75 4.16 -7.89 -3.18
N LEU A 76 2.91 -7.91 -2.70
CA LEU A 76 2.49 -7.25 -1.48
C LEU A 76 1.83 -8.29 -0.59
N THR A 77 2.25 -8.36 0.67
CA THR A 77 1.60 -9.18 1.69
C THR A 77 1.25 -8.30 2.88
N ILE A 78 -0.02 -8.33 3.27
CA ILE A 78 -0.51 -7.66 4.49
C ILE A 78 -1.07 -8.73 5.41
N SER A 79 -0.46 -8.89 6.57
CA SER A 79 -0.89 -9.83 7.60
C SER A 79 -1.37 -9.16 8.88
N GLY A 80 -1.19 -7.84 9.00
CA GLY A 80 -1.69 -7.05 10.12
C GLY A 80 -1.56 -5.56 9.85
N GLY A 81 -2.12 -4.75 10.74
CA GLY A 81 -2.16 -3.30 10.64
C GLY A 81 -3.33 -2.78 9.80
N THR A 82 -3.54 -1.49 9.86
CA THR A 82 -4.61 -0.80 9.14
C THR A 82 -4.04 0.25 8.21
N ILE A 83 -4.40 0.15 6.94
CA ILE A 83 -4.15 1.21 5.93
C ILE A 83 -5.40 2.07 5.88
N GLN A 84 -5.29 3.36 6.19
CA GLN A 84 -6.45 4.23 6.26
C GLN A 84 -6.20 5.67 5.82
N GLY A 85 -7.28 6.34 5.47
CA GLY A 85 -7.29 7.77 5.21
C GLY A 85 -6.57 8.21 3.94
N PHE A 86 -6.36 7.30 2.99
CA PHE A 86 -5.75 7.63 1.70
C PHE A 86 -6.80 8.02 0.68
N THR A 87 -6.48 9.04 -0.10
CA THR A 87 -7.29 9.48 -1.23
C THR A 87 -6.42 9.48 -2.49
N ALA A 88 -6.88 8.79 -3.52
CA ALA A 88 -6.28 8.85 -4.85
C ALA A 88 -7.22 9.59 -5.80
N SER A 89 -6.67 10.42 -6.68
CA SER A 89 -7.50 11.22 -7.61
C SER A 89 -8.04 10.40 -8.77
N THR A 90 -7.49 9.22 -9.03
CA THR A 90 -7.89 8.37 -10.16
C THR A 90 -8.48 7.04 -9.70
N SER A 91 -7.67 6.12 -9.15
CA SER A 91 -8.17 4.81 -8.74
C SER A 91 -7.28 4.15 -7.69
N GLY A 92 -7.83 3.15 -6.99
CA GLY A 92 -7.11 2.46 -5.93
C GLY A 92 -6.79 3.37 -4.77
N GLY A 93 -7.78 3.81 -4.02
CA GLY A 93 -7.56 4.68 -2.86
C GLY A 93 -6.59 4.09 -1.84
N GLY A 94 -6.73 2.80 -1.54
CA GLY A 94 -5.75 2.05 -0.77
C GLY A 94 -4.63 1.54 -1.66
N VAL A 95 -4.92 0.55 -2.49
CA VAL A 95 -3.94 -0.14 -3.33
C VAL A 95 -4.36 -0.10 -4.79
N TYR A 96 -3.43 0.23 -5.67
CA TYR A 96 -3.55 0.04 -7.11
C TYR A 96 -2.48 -0.93 -7.57
N MET A 97 -2.86 -1.89 -8.42
CA MET A 97 -1.90 -2.81 -8.99
C MET A 97 -2.15 -3.02 -10.49
N SER A 98 -1.09 -2.87 -11.28
CA SER A 98 -1.09 -3.16 -12.72
C SER A 98 -0.33 -4.45 -13.06
N ASP A 99 0.38 -5.02 -12.10
CA ASP A 99 1.07 -6.31 -12.20
C ASP A 99 1.34 -6.87 -10.81
N GLY A 100 1.57 -8.17 -10.70
CA GLY A 100 2.04 -8.82 -9.50
C GLY A 100 0.96 -9.47 -8.65
N THR A 101 1.31 -9.76 -7.41
CA THR A 101 0.48 -10.50 -6.46
C THR A 101 0.27 -9.73 -5.18
N PHE A 102 -0.98 -9.67 -4.71
CA PHE A 102 -1.34 -9.10 -3.42
C PHE A 102 -2.03 -10.18 -2.58
N ASN A 103 -1.42 -10.53 -1.45
CA ASN A 103 -2.00 -11.43 -0.45
C ASN A 103 -2.34 -10.65 0.82
N MET A 104 -3.60 -10.72 1.24
CA MET A 104 -4.07 -10.09 2.46
C MET A 104 -4.62 -11.18 3.40
N THR A 105 -3.85 -11.55 4.40
CA THR A 105 -4.20 -12.60 5.36
C THR A 105 -4.69 -12.04 6.69
N GLY A 106 -4.54 -10.74 6.90
CA GLY A 106 -5.02 -10.02 8.08
C GLY A 106 -4.96 -8.52 7.83
N GLY A 107 -5.24 -7.73 8.85
CA GLY A 107 -5.28 -6.28 8.74
C GLY A 107 -6.54 -5.75 8.08
N ALA A 108 -6.52 -4.47 7.75
CA ALA A 108 -7.64 -3.78 7.12
C ALA A 108 -7.18 -2.66 6.17
N ILE A 109 -8.00 -2.40 5.16
CA ILE A 109 -7.92 -1.22 4.31
C ILE A 109 -9.26 -0.51 4.48
N GLU A 110 -9.26 0.68 5.06
CA GLU A 110 -10.49 1.38 5.38
C GLU A 110 -10.39 2.89 5.20
N ASN A 111 -11.53 3.55 5.05
CA ASN A 111 -11.60 5.01 4.91
C ASN A 111 -10.68 5.54 3.81
N CYS A 112 -10.51 4.77 2.74
CA CYS A 112 -9.79 5.18 1.54
C CYS A 112 -10.79 5.62 0.47
N THR A 113 -10.39 6.55 -0.38
CA THR A 113 -11.27 7.17 -1.37
C THR A 113 -10.59 7.24 -2.73
N ALA A 114 -11.32 6.88 -3.77
CA ALA A 114 -10.96 7.09 -5.16
C ALA A 114 -12.21 7.03 -6.02
N PRO A 115 -12.23 7.63 -7.24
CA PRO A 115 -13.34 7.47 -8.19
C PRO A 115 -13.61 6.00 -8.55
N GLU A 116 -12.57 5.18 -8.61
CA GLU A 116 -12.68 3.75 -8.89
C GLU A 116 -11.84 2.94 -7.90
N GLY A 117 -12.42 1.88 -7.33
CA GLY A 117 -11.73 1.00 -6.40
C GLY A 117 -11.20 1.75 -5.19
N ALA A 118 -12.09 2.25 -4.34
CA ALA A 118 -11.69 3.01 -3.15
C ALA A 118 -10.71 2.23 -2.26
N GLY A 119 -10.92 0.93 -2.07
CA GLY A 119 -9.99 0.07 -1.34
C GLY A 119 -8.86 -0.44 -2.23
N VAL A 120 -9.20 -1.28 -3.20
CA VAL A 120 -8.23 -1.92 -4.10
C VAL A 120 -8.71 -1.79 -5.55
N LYS A 121 -7.81 -1.45 -6.45
CA LYS A 121 -8.04 -1.49 -7.89
C LYS A 121 -6.99 -2.36 -8.56
N MET A 122 -7.46 -3.34 -9.31
CA MET A 122 -6.62 -4.18 -10.17
C MET A 122 -6.88 -3.80 -11.62
N TYR A 123 -5.85 -3.39 -12.32
CA TYR A 123 -5.95 -3.03 -13.72
C TYR A 123 -4.69 -3.51 -14.46
N PRO A 124 -4.64 -4.80 -14.80
CA PRO A 124 -3.47 -5.33 -15.49
C PRO A 124 -3.33 -4.71 -16.88
N ASP A 125 -2.16 -4.17 -17.14
CA ASP A 125 -1.80 -3.73 -18.49
C ASP A 125 -1.65 -4.94 -19.42
N SER A 126 -1.64 -4.70 -20.74
CA SER A 126 -1.53 -5.76 -21.73
C SER A 126 -0.31 -6.65 -21.47
N GLY A 127 -0.55 -7.95 -21.33
CA GLY A 127 0.48 -8.95 -21.04
C GLY A 127 0.82 -9.13 -19.55
N ASN A 128 0.25 -8.31 -18.67
CA ASN A 128 0.45 -8.41 -17.23
C ASN A 128 -0.64 -9.24 -16.55
N THR A 129 -0.34 -9.70 -15.34
CA THR A 129 -1.29 -10.47 -14.53
C THR A 129 -1.31 -9.92 -13.11
N CYS A 130 -2.52 -9.62 -12.64
CA CYS A 130 -2.76 -9.25 -11.25
C CYS A 130 -3.48 -10.38 -10.52
N THR A 131 -3.00 -10.72 -9.34
CA THR A 131 -3.67 -11.69 -8.47
C THR A 131 -3.85 -11.08 -7.09
N PHE A 132 -5.10 -11.08 -6.61
CA PHE A 132 -5.43 -10.64 -5.25
C PHE A 132 -6.10 -11.78 -4.50
N THR A 133 -5.55 -12.13 -3.36
CA THR A 133 -6.05 -13.19 -2.47
C THR A 133 -6.29 -12.63 -1.08
N MET A 134 -7.44 -12.95 -0.54
CA MET A 134 -7.79 -12.64 0.86
C MET A 134 -8.07 -13.91 1.65
#